data_b040d8dc0a8b0466c97ae87dc10a9286
#
_entry.id   b040d8dc0a8b0466c97ae87dc10a9286
#
_cell.length_a   1.000
_cell.length_b   1.000
_cell.length_c   1.000
_cell.angle_alpha   90.00
_cell.angle_beta   90.00
_cell.angle_gamma   90.00
#
_symmetry.space_group_name_H-M   'P 1'
#
loop_
_entity.id
_entity.type
_entity.pdbx_description
1 polymer ?
#
loop_
_entity_poly.entity_id
_entity_poly.type
_entity_poly.pdbx_seq_one_letter_code
_entity_poly.pdbx_strand_id
1 'polypeptide(L)'
;GIENLTWTPEVYFAHNTIRNNRARGTLFSTPRRVLVEDNLFDHTSGCAILLCGDCNGWFETGACRDVTIRNNRFVNALTNQFQFTNAVISIYPEIPNLDGQKKLFHGGKKTAIRIEDNVFETFDAPILYAKSVDGLLFKGNKVVKNTDYKPFHWNKDQFLLQRVNNVESEDLLFYRGGNIIR
;
A
#
# COMPACT_ATOMS: atom_id res chain seq x y z
N GLY A 1 13.78 19.24 1.86
CA GLY A 1 14.81 18.20 1.90
C GLY A 1 15.45 17.99 0.55
N ILE A 2 16.64 17.44 0.54
CA ILE A 2 17.39 17.04 -0.67
C ILE A 2 17.66 15.54 -0.54
N GLU A 3 17.42 14.81 -1.62
CA GLU A 3 17.62 13.37 -1.70
C GLU A 3 18.63 13.04 -2.79
N ASN A 4 19.60 12.17 -2.50
CA ASN A 4 20.53 11.64 -3.47
C ASN A 4 19.97 10.36 -4.11
N LEU A 5 19.61 10.42 -5.38
CA LEU A 5 19.02 9.31 -6.12
C LEU A 5 20.06 8.44 -6.86
N THR A 6 21.36 8.71 -6.71
CA THR A 6 22.42 8.02 -7.47
C THR A 6 22.42 6.52 -7.18
N TRP A 7 22.25 6.13 -5.95
CA TRP A 7 22.36 4.73 -5.50
C TRP A 7 21.04 4.09 -5.08
N THR A 8 19.90 4.74 -5.38
CA THR A 8 18.60 4.12 -5.12
C THR A 8 18.40 2.91 -6.04
N PRO A 9 18.05 1.74 -5.49
CA PRO A 9 17.97 0.49 -6.26
C PRO A 9 16.67 0.38 -7.05
N GLU A 10 16.72 -0.37 -8.14
CA GLU A 10 15.59 -1.14 -8.62
C GLU A 10 15.41 -2.36 -7.74
N VAL A 11 14.17 -2.78 -7.48
CA VAL A 11 13.87 -3.90 -6.59
C VAL A 11 13.05 -4.95 -7.31
N TYR A 12 13.53 -6.18 -7.26
CA TYR A 12 12.76 -7.37 -7.61
C TYR A 12 12.61 -8.23 -6.36
N PHE A 13 11.40 -8.28 -5.84
CA PHE A 13 11.05 -8.99 -4.62
C PHE A 13 10.03 -10.09 -4.94
N ALA A 14 10.50 -11.32 -5.11
CA ALA A 14 9.68 -12.41 -5.61
C ALA A 14 9.96 -13.74 -4.91
N HIS A 15 8.94 -14.63 -4.92
CA HIS A 15 8.99 -16.00 -4.43
C HIS A 15 9.41 -16.12 -2.95
N ASN A 16 9.08 -15.10 -2.13
CA ASN A 16 9.39 -15.09 -0.71
C ASN A 16 8.19 -15.49 0.13
N THR A 17 8.46 -16.02 1.33
CA THR A 17 7.48 -16.18 2.40
C THR A 17 7.83 -15.25 3.54
N ILE A 18 6.95 -14.29 3.82
CA ILE A 18 7.05 -13.32 4.90
C ILE A 18 5.98 -13.69 5.93
N ARG A 19 6.39 -14.14 7.11
CA ARG A 19 5.46 -14.68 8.09
C ARG A 19 5.70 -14.12 9.48
N ASN A 20 4.60 -13.83 10.19
CA ASN A 20 4.60 -13.45 11.61
C ASN A 20 5.47 -12.22 11.93
N ASN A 21 5.57 -11.27 11.00
CA ASN A 21 6.33 -10.05 11.22
C ASN A 21 5.59 -9.13 12.19
N ARG A 22 6.31 -8.59 13.17
CA ARG A 22 5.72 -7.78 14.23
C ARG A 22 5.15 -6.45 13.76
N ALA A 23 5.78 -5.75 12.83
CA ALA A 23 5.34 -4.43 12.37
C ALA A 23 4.70 -4.55 10.99
N ARG A 24 5.49 -4.54 9.94
CA ARG A 24 5.09 -4.65 8.54
C ARG A 24 5.82 -5.79 7.84
N GLY A 25 5.25 -6.32 6.77
CA GLY A 25 5.91 -7.37 6.00
C GLY A 25 7.12 -6.82 5.25
N THR A 26 6.91 -5.76 4.46
CA THR A 26 7.96 -5.08 3.69
C THR A 26 7.74 -3.58 3.67
N LEU A 27 8.83 -2.83 3.43
CA LEU A 27 8.82 -1.39 3.15
C LEU A 27 9.60 -1.14 1.86
N PHE A 28 9.00 -0.38 0.94
CA PHE A 28 9.68 0.12 -0.24
C PHE A 28 9.61 1.65 -0.28
N SER A 29 10.76 2.29 -0.48
CA SER A 29 10.92 3.75 -0.48
C SER A 29 11.87 4.23 -1.57
N THR A 30 11.91 3.57 -2.71
CA THR A 30 12.75 3.94 -3.85
C THR A 30 11.94 4.57 -4.99
N PRO A 31 12.46 5.59 -5.69
CA PRO A 31 11.84 6.14 -6.87
C PRO A 31 12.07 5.31 -8.14
N ARG A 32 12.85 4.24 -8.04
CA ARG A 32 13.13 3.31 -9.13
C ARG A 32 12.01 2.28 -9.26
N ARG A 33 12.13 1.42 -10.25
CA ARG A 33 11.19 0.33 -10.47
C ARG A 33 11.20 -0.64 -9.30
N VAL A 34 10.01 -1.00 -8.82
CA VAL A 34 9.78 -2.04 -7.82
C VAL A 34 8.81 -3.05 -8.39
N LEU A 35 9.19 -4.31 -8.39
CA LEU A 35 8.33 -5.44 -8.72
C LEU A 35 8.26 -6.38 -7.53
N VAL A 36 7.03 -6.57 -7.01
CA VAL A 36 6.72 -7.46 -5.90
C VAL A 36 5.77 -8.52 -6.43
N GLU A 37 6.25 -9.75 -6.65
CA GLU A 37 5.43 -10.78 -7.26
C GLU A 37 5.63 -12.18 -6.65
N ASP A 38 4.56 -12.98 -6.72
CA ASP A 38 4.57 -14.39 -6.31
C ASP A 38 5.05 -14.61 -4.86
N ASN A 39 4.75 -13.68 -3.95
CA ASN A 39 5.10 -13.81 -2.54
C ASN A 39 3.89 -14.25 -1.70
N LEU A 40 4.19 -14.91 -0.58
CA LEU A 40 3.26 -15.16 0.51
C LEU A 40 3.55 -14.20 1.67
N PHE A 41 2.58 -13.35 2.00
CA PHE A 41 2.56 -12.57 3.24
C PHE A 41 1.54 -13.20 4.19
N ASP A 42 2.00 -13.68 5.33
CA ASP A 42 1.20 -14.49 6.23
C ASP A 42 1.30 -13.98 7.67
N HIS A 43 0.19 -13.50 8.23
CA HIS A 43 0.08 -13.01 9.61
C HIS A 43 1.07 -11.89 9.95
N THR A 44 1.12 -10.83 9.16
CA THR A 44 1.84 -9.60 9.55
C THR A 44 1.02 -8.82 10.57
N SER A 45 1.64 -8.31 11.63
CA SER A 45 0.91 -7.55 12.65
C SER A 45 0.41 -6.19 12.13
N GLY A 46 1.20 -5.53 11.30
CA GLY A 46 0.81 -4.33 10.56
C GLY A 46 0.46 -4.64 9.11
N CYS A 47 0.65 -3.66 8.22
CA CYS A 47 0.45 -3.86 6.79
C CYS A 47 1.44 -4.90 6.23
N ALA A 48 0.99 -5.63 5.22
CA ALA A 48 1.88 -6.56 4.51
C ALA A 48 2.91 -5.80 3.66
N ILE A 49 2.46 -4.75 2.97
CA ILE A 49 3.32 -3.90 2.14
C ILE A 49 3.10 -2.44 2.52
N LEU A 50 4.20 -1.73 2.78
CA LEU A 50 4.24 -0.29 2.99
C LEU A 50 5.03 0.39 1.88
N LEU A 51 4.41 1.34 1.19
CA LEU A 51 5.07 2.28 0.30
C LEU A 51 5.09 3.64 1.00
N CYS A 52 6.24 4.04 1.51
CA CYS A 52 6.36 5.23 2.34
C CYS A 52 7.67 5.97 2.03
N GLY A 53 7.62 7.29 2.07
CA GLY A 53 8.79 8.12 2.21
C GLY A 53 8.64 8.93 3.49
N ASP A 54 9.61 8.88 4.37
CA ASP A 54 9.57 9.56 5.66
C ASP A 54 10.51 10.76 5.69
N CYS A 55 9.93 11.95 5.72
CA CYS A 55 10.64 13.22 5.85
C CYS A 55 10.46 13.84 7.25
N ASN A 56 9.94 13.09 8.22
CA ASN A 56 9.53 13.60 9.51
C ASN A 56 10.21 12.91 10.71
N GLY A 57 10.67 11.68 10.55
CA GLY A 57 11.24 10.94 11.68
C GLY A 57 12.46 10.12 11.28
N TRP A 58 12.29 9.18 10.37
CA TRP A 58 13.37 8.28 9.97
C TRP A 58 14.21 8.81 8.81
N PHE A 59 13.72 9.82 8.09
CA PHE A 59 14.36 10.42 6.93
C PHE A 59 14.73 9.41 5.85
N GLU A 60 13.86 8.45 5.64
CA GLU A 60 13.99 7.43 4.61
C GLU A 60 13.68 8.03 3.23
N THR A 61 14.30 7.46 2.21
CA THR A 61 14.19 7.89 0.82
C THR A 61 12.75 7.96 0.31
N GLY A 62 12.56 8.78 -0.60
CA GLY A 62 11.46 9.42 -1.22
C GLY A 62 10.33 8.62 -1.84
N ALA A 63 9.77 9.25 -2.86
CA ALA A 63 8.52 8.82 -3.46
C ALA A 63 8.67 7.58 -4.33
N CYS A 64 7.80 6.60 -4.17
CA CYS A 64 7.66 5.49 -5.11
C CYS A 64 7.06 6.00 -6.43
N ARG A 65 7.70 5.69 -7.57
CA ARG A 65 7.34 6.19 -8.90
C ARG A 65 6.87 5.14 -9.87
N ASP A 66 7.31 3.91 -9.71
CA ASP A 66 6.99 2.79 -10.60
C ASP A 66 6.96 1.49 -9.81
N VAL A 67 5.78 1.10 -9.33
CA VAL A 67 5.59 -0.06 -8.47
C VAL A 67 4.57 -1.00 -9.09
N THR A 68 4.89 -2.28 -9.13
CA THR A 68 3.96 -3.35 -9.46
C THR A 68 3.93 -4.37 -8.33
N ILE A 69 2.73 -4.62 -7.82
CA ILE A 69 2.46 -5.64 -6.79
C ILE A 69 1.48 -6.62 -7.43
N ARG A 70 1.93 -7.82 -7.78
CA ARG A 70 1.09 -8.76 -8.51
C ARG A 70 1.27 -10.21 -8.09
N ASN A 71 0.25 -11.03 -8.29
CA ASN A 71 0.26 -12.47 -8.01
C ASN A 71 0.68 -12.83 -6.58
N ASN A 72 0.57 -11.90 -5.63
CA ASN A 72 0.89 -12.20 -4.23
C ASN A 72 -0.34 -12.76 -3.51
N ARG A 73 -0.09 -13.52 -2.46
CA ARG A 73 -1.09 -13.99 -1.53
C ARG A 73 -0.87 -13.32 -0.17
N PHE A 74 -1.89 -12.64 0.32
CA PHE A 74 -1.92 -11.99 1.61
C PHE A 74 -2.87 -12.76 2.53
N VAL A 75 -2.38 -13.28 3.64
CA VAL A 75 -3.18 -14.05 4.60
C VAL A 75 -3.14 -13.35 5.94
N ASN A 76 -4.29 -12.91 6.41
CA ASN A 76 -4.48 -12.34 7.75
C ASN A 76 -3.43 -11.31 8.17
N ALA A 77 -3.19 -10.30 7.34
CA ALA A 77 -2.45 -9.12 7.77
C ALA A 77 -3.28 -8.29 8.77
N LEU A 78 -2.67 -7.33 9.43
CA LEU A 78 -3.30 -6.43 10.41
C LEU A 78 -3.81 -7.17 11.67
N THR A 79 -3.08 -8.17 12.13
CA THR A 79 -3.46 -8.92 13.34
C THR A 79 -3.28 -8.13 14.65
N ASN A 80 -2.70 -6.91 14.58
CA ASN A 80 -2.55 -6.01 15.71
C ASN A 80 -2.76 -4.55 15.27
N GLN A 81 -3.22 -3.67 16.18
CA GLN A 81 -3.36 -2.22 15.96
C GLN A 81 -2.10 -1.46 16.34
N PHE A 82 -0.96 -1.99 16.04
CA PHE A 82 0.33 -1.33 16.26
C PHE A 82 0.65 -0.38 15.08
N GLN A 83 1.89 0.03 14.90
CA GLN A 83 2.31 0.93 13.84
C GLN A 83 2.02 0.37 12.42
N PHE A 84 1.76 1.27 11.45
CA PHE A 84 1.59 0.95 10.03
C PHE A 84 0.42 0.01 9.75
N THR A 85 -0.71 0.27 10.39
CA THR A 85 -1.90 -0.59 10.34
C THR A 85 -3.07 0.05 9.60
N ASN A 86 -2.84 0.86 8.56
CA ASN A 86 -3.96 1.52 7.86
C ASN A 86 -4.74 0.56 6.97
N ALA A 87 -4.06 -0.33 6.25
CA ALA A 87 -4.62 -1.38 5.41
C ALA A 87 -3.58 -2.47 5.12
N VAL A 88 -3.97 -3.57 4.48
CA VAL A 88 -3.05 -4.65 4.06
C VAL A 88 -1.93 -4.10 3.19
N ILE A 89 -2.27 -3.25 2.20
CA ILE A 89 -1.32 -2.44 1.45
C ILE A 89 -1.54 -0.98 1.83
N SER A 90 -0.49 -0.32 2.30
CA SER A 90 -0.52 1.07 2.74
C SER A 90 0.47 1.92 1.95
N ILE A 91 -0.02 3.04 1.39
CA ILE A 91 0.74 3.94 0.50
C ILE A 91 0.56 5.36 1.00
N TYR A 92 1.57 5.91 1.66
CA TYR A 92 1.49 7.30 2.16
C TYR A 92 2.87 7.86 2.50
N PRO A 93 3.05 9.18 2.45
CA PRO A 93 4.25 9.83 2.95
C PRO A 93 4.10 10.26 4.41
N GLU A 94 5.19 10.25 5.16
CA GLU A 94 5.33 10.95 6.43
C GLU A 94 5.97 12.33 6.18
N ILE A 95 5.11 13.33 5.99
CA ILE A 95 5.52 14.71 5.74
C ILE A 95 4.80 15.64 6.71
N PRO A 96 5.50 16.55 7.43
CA PRO A 96 4.91 17.39 8.45
C PRO A 96 3.75 18.29 7.97
N ASN A 97 3.80 18.75 6.72
CA ASN A 97 2.79 19.58 6.10
C ASN A 97 2.35 19.00 4.76
N LEU A 98 1.76 17.82 4.80
CA LEU A 98 1.31 17.14 3.58
C LEU A 98 0.23 17.92 2.85
N ASP A 99 -0.71 18.51 3.57
CA ASP A 99 -1.85 19.24 2.96
C ASP A 99 -1.41 20.54 2.27
N GLY A 100 -0.29 21.12 2.70
CA GLY A 100 0.35 22.27 2.04
C GLY A 100 1.14 21.91 0.78
N GLN A 101 1.34 20.64 0.47
CA GLN A 101 2.07 20.22 -0.72
C GLN A 101 1.20 20.39 -1.99
N LYS A 102 1.71 21.11 -2.98
CA LYS A 102 1.00 21.33 -4.26
C LYS A 102 0.93 20.08 -5.12
N LYS A 103 1.98 19.24 -5.08
CA LYS A 103 2.07 18.00 -5.85
C LYS A 103 1.77 16.79 -4.97
N LEU A 104 1.23 15.75 -5.57
CA LEU A 104 1.10 14.46 -4.92
C LEU A 104 2.49 13.82 -4.74
N PHE A 105 2.66 13.09 -3.64
CA PHE A 105 3.98 12.58 -3.28
C PHE A 105 4.38 11.36 -4.08
N HIS A 106 3.56 10.30 -4.09
CA HIS A 106 3.85 9.08 -4.83
C HIS A 106 3.30 9.15 -6.27
N GLY A 107 3.87 8.34 -7.15
CA GLY A 107 3.40 8.21 -8.53
C GLY A 107 3.95 9.28 -9.47
N GLY A 108 3.08 9.89 -10.27
CA GLY A 108 3.42 10.93 -11.24
C GLY A 108 3.19 10.52 -12.70
N LYS A 109 2.60 9.36 -12.95
CA LYS A 109 2.07 8.89 -14.24
C LYS A 109 0.79 8.08 -14.02
N LYS A 110 -0.05 7.94 -15.05
CA LYS A 110 -1.42 7.39 -14.96
C LYS A 110 -1.52 6.04 -14.22
N THR A 111 -0.55 5.14 -14.39
CA THR A 111 -0.50 3.83 -13.76
C THR A 111 0.83 3.62 -13.04
N ALA A 112 1.21 4.58 -12.20
CA ALA A 112 2.49 4.53 -11.50
C ALA A 112 2.57 3.40 -10.50
N ILE A 113 1.46 3.14 -9.78
CA ILE A 113 1.36 2.07 -8.79
C ILE A 113 0.27 1.11 -9.26
N ARG A 114 0.65 -0.13 -9.47
CA ARG A 114 -0.21 -1.21 -9.98
C ARG A 114 -0.32 -2.31 -8.94
N ILE A 115 -1.55 -2.67 -8.59
CA ILE A 115 -1.88 -3.76 -7.66
C ILE A 115 -2.78 -4.71 -8.44
N GLU A 116 -2.23 -5.82 -8.91
CA GLU A 116 -2.86 -6.66 -9.92
C GLU A 116 -2.84 -8.14 -9.53
N ASP A 117 -3.93 -8.83 -9.79
CA ASP A 117 -4.02 -10.30 -9.70
C ASP A 117 -3.56 -10.90 -8.35
N ASN A 118 -3.74 -10.16 -7.26
CA ASN A 118 -3.42 -10.64 -5.93
C ASN A 118 -4.61 -11.31 -5.25
N VAL A 119 -4.34 -12.16 -4.27
CA VAL A 119 -5.35 -12.77 -3.40
C VAL A 119 -5.19 -12.25 -1.97
N PHE A 120 -6.26 -11.63 -1.46
CA PHE A 120 -6.35 -11.13 -0.09
C PHE A 120 -7.28 -12.03 0.71
N GLU A 121 -6.75 -12.87 1.58
CA GLU A 121 -7.50 -13.67 2.56
C GLU A 121 -7.49 -12.92 3.89
N THR A 122 -8.62 -12.37 4.28
CA THR A 122 -8.66 -11.43 5.40
C THR A 122 -9.89 -11.63 6.27
N PHE A 123 -9.71 -11.40 7.57
CA PHE A 123 -10.78 -11.38 8.57
C PHE A 123 -11.41 -9.99 8.75
N ASP A 124 -10.76 -8.91 8.30
CA ASP A 124 -11.22 -7.52 8.49
C ASP A 124 -11.35 -6.79 7.14
N ALA A 125 -11.82 -5.54 7.18
CA ALA A 125 -12.19 -4.78 5.99
C ALA A 125 -11.01 -4.21 5.18
N PRO A 126 -9.97 -3.58 5.78
CA PRO A 126 -9.08 -2.69 5.04
C PRO A 126 -8.08 -3.44 4.15
N ILE A 127 -8.22 -3.26 2.85
CA ILE A 127 -7.32 -3.84 1.83
C ILE A 127 -6.28 -2.83 1.37
N LEU A 128 -6.73 -1.61 1.00
CA LEU A 128 -5.86 -0.58 0.45
C LEU A 128 -6.10 0.77 1.14
N TYR A 129 -5.03 1.35 1.65
CA TYR A 129 -4.94 2.74 2.05
C TYR A 129 -3.97 3.47 1.13
N ALA A 130 -4.42 4.55 0.49
CA ALA A 130 -3.56 5.38 -0.32
C ALA A 130 -3.77 6.86 -0.01
N LYS A 131 -2.67 7.57 0.27
CA LYS A 131 -2.67 9.01 0.53
C LYS A 131 -1.58 9.70 -0.28
N SER A 132 -1.98 10.76 -0.99
CA SER A 132 -1.08 11.56 -1.84
C SER A 132 -0.41 10.75 -2.96
N VAL A 133 -1.24 10.14 -3.82
CA VAL A 133 -0.82 9.27 -4.92
C VAL A 133 -1.38 9.78 -6.25
N ASP A 134 -0.52 9.83 -7.28
CA ASP A 134 -0.91 10.14 -8.66
C ASP A 134 -0.66 8.92 -9.55
N GLY A 135 -1.74 8.26 -9.95
CA GLY A 135 -1.73 7.05 -10.77
C GLY A 135 -1.74 5.76 -9.94
N LEU A 136 -2.94 5.22 -9.74
CA LEU A 136 -3.20 3.98 -9.03
C LEU A 136 -4.08 3.06 -9.88
N LEU A 137 -3.60 1.85 -10.14
CA LEU A 137 -4.36 0.78 -10.77
C LEU A 137 -4.59 -0.34 -9.76
N PHE A 138 -5.85 -0.74 -9.57
CA PHE A 138 -6.24 -1.91 -8.79
C PHE A 138 -7.13 -2.81 -9.65
N LYS A 139 -6.60 -3.97 -10.08
CA LYS A 139 -7.26 -4.80 -11.09
C LYS A 139 -7.02 -6.29 -10.87
N GLY A 140 -8.04 -7.12 -11.15
CA GLY A 140 -7.94 -8.58 -11.13
C GLY A 140 -7.69 -9.17 -9.73
N ASN A 141 -7.78 -8.37 -8.67
CA ASN A 141 -7.53 -8.83 -7.32
C ASN A 141 -8.75 -9.57 -6.76
N LYS A 142 -8.51 -10.58 -5.94
CA LYS A 142 -9.55 -11.36 -5.27
C LYS A 142 -9.49 -11.15 -3.76
N VAL A 143 -10.61 -10.76 -3.16
CA VAL A 143 -10.75 -10.65 -1.70
C VAL A 143 -11.58 -11.82 -1.19
N VAL A 144 -11.01 -12.60 -0.29
CA VAL A 144 -11.62 -13.75 0.36
C VAL A 144 -11.73 -13.46 1.85
N LYS A 145 -12.95 -13.30 2.34
CA LYS A 145 -13.19 -13.11 3.78
C LYS A 145 -13.11 -14.44 4.50
N ASN A 146 -12.47 -14.45 5.66
CA ASN A 146 -12.44 -15.57 6.59
C ASN A 146 -12.90 -15.13 8.00
N THR A 147 -12.95 -16.06 8.94
CA THR A 147 -13.41 -15.85 10.31
C THR A 147 -12.36 -16.24 11.35
N ASP A 148 -11.09 -16.24 10.95
CA ASP A 148 -9.98 -16.67 11.82
C ASP A 148 -9.81 -15.73 13.02
N TYR A 149 -10.17 -14.46 12.86
CA TYR A 149 -10.19 -13.43 13.90
C TYR A 149 -11.49 -12.62 13.83
N LYS A 150 -11.88 -12.04 14.96
CA LYS A 150 -12.96 -11.05 14.99
C LYS A 150 -12.47 -9.73 14.39
N PRO A 151 -13.25 -9.07 13.51
CA PRO A 151 -12.91 -7.76 12.98
C PRO A 151 -12.79 -6.72 14.11
N PHE A 152 -11.68 -6.00 14.16
CA PHE A 152 -11.44 -4.98 15.20
C PHE A 152 -10.81 -3.68 14.69
N HIS A 153 -10.39 -3.65 13.42
CA HIS A 153 -9.66 -2.53 12.85
C HIS A 153 -10.47 -1.22 12.88
N TRP A 154 -9.82 -0.10 13.16
CA TRP A 154 -10.46 1.23 13.18
C TRP A 154 -10.98 1.66 11.80
N ASN A 155 -10.23 1.37 10.74
CA ASN A 155 -10.66 1.59 9.37
C ASN A 155 -11.65 0.49 8.97
N LYS A 156 -12.85 0.88 8.58
CA LYS A 156 -13.91 -0.03 8.12
C LYS A 156 -14.09 -0.03 6.61
N ASP A 157 -13.31 0.81 5.92
CA ASP A 157 -13.34 0.89 4.46
C ASP A 157 -12.38 -0.12 3.85
N GLN A 158 -12.84 -0.84 2.84
CA GLN A 158 -11.98 -1.73 2.06
C GLN A 158 -10.92 -0.94 1.30
N PHE A 159 -11.31 0.25 0.80
CA PHE A 159 -10.45 1.19 0.12
C PHE A 159 -10.57 2.56 0.76
N LEU A 160 -9.53 3.05 1.39
CA LEU A 160 -9.46 4.40 1.94
C LEU A 160 -8.48 5.23 1.12
N LEU A 161 -9.01 6.10 0.25
CA LEU A 161 -8.23 6.93 -0.66
C LEU A 161 -8.33 8.41 -0.26
N GLN A 162 -7.18 9.06 -0.07
CA GLN A 162 -7.08 10.46 0.33
C GLN A 162 -6.10 11.20 -0.58
N ARG A 163 -6.54 12.25 -1.28
CA ARG A 163 -5.69 12.96 -2.24
C ARG A 163 -5.06 12.02 -3.28
N VAL A 164 -5.89 11.26 -3.97
CA VAL A 164 -5.45 10.31 -4.99
C VAL A 164 -6.05 10.71 -6.34
N ASN A 165 -5.20 10.85 -7.36
CA ASN A 165 -5.60 11.15 -8.73
C ASN A 165 -5.33 9.95 -9.64
N ASN A 166 -5.99 9.94 -10.81
CA ASN A 166 -5.81 8.92 -11.84
C ASN A 166 -5.96 7.49 -11.29
N VAL A 167 -7.12 7.22 -10.69
CA VAL A 167 -7.46 5.91 -10.15
C VAL A 167 -8.19 5.10 -11.23
N GLU A 168 -7.69 3.90 -11.50
CA GLU A 168 -8.33 2.90 -12.33
C GLU A 168 -8.59 1.65 -11.49
N SER A 169 -9.84 1.18 -11.49
CA SER A 169 -10.20 -0.07 -10.82
C SER A 169 -11.44 -0.68 -11.46
N GLU A 170 -11.39 -1.98 -11.70
CA GLU A 170 -12.55 -2.77 -12.08
C GLU A 170 -13.48 -3.03 -10.89
N ASP A 171 -12.94 -3.02 -9.66
CA ASP A 171 -13.64 -3.37 -8.43
C ASP A 171 -14.28 -2.17 -7.72
N LEU A 172 -13.88 -0.93 -8.05
CA LEU A 172 -14.41 0.31 -7.43
C LEU A 172 -15.85 0.66 -7.86
N LEU A 173 -16.43 -0.02 -8.83
CA LEU A 173 -17.83 0.18 -9.24
C LEU A 173 -18.84 -0.19 -8.14
N PHE A 174 -18.43 -0.87 -7.07
CA PHE A 174 -19.28 -1.24 -5.93
C PHE A 174 -19.18 -0.27 -4.74
N TYR A 175 -18.35 0.79 -4.82
CA TYR A 175 -18.14 1.72 -3.72
C TYR A 175 -19.04 2.96 -3.81
N ARG A 176 -20.28 2.84 -3.33
CA ARG A 176 -21.10 4.00 -2.93
C ARG A 176 -20.89 4.19 -1.43
N GLY A 177 -20.03 5.13 -1.03
CA GLY A 177 -19.99 5.52 0.37
C GLY A 177 -18.68 6.08 0.94
N GLY A 178 -17.59 6.13 0.23
CA GLY A 178 -16.35 6.77 0.69
C GLY A 178 -16.02 7.99 -0.17
N ASN A 179 -15.62 9.10 0.46
CA ASN A 179 -15.28 10.34 -0.21
C ASN A 179 -14.16 10.13 -1.24
N ILE A 180 -14.53 9.91 -2.50
CA ILE A 180 -13.63 10.22 -3.60
C ILE A 180 -13.65 11.74 -3.69
N ILE A 181 -12.69 12.39 -3.05
CA ILE A 181 -12.45 13.82 -3.28
C ILE A 181 -11.77 13.91 -4.65
N ARG A 182 -12.56 14.41 -5.61
CA ARG A 182 -12.11 14.75 -6.97
C ARG A 182 -11.08 15.86 -6.95
#